data_2359634b157f77b7e0bb272fabb49a65
#
_entry.id   2359634b157f77b7e0bb272fabb49a65
#
_cell.length_a   1.000
_cell.length_b   1.000
_cell.length_c   1.000
_cell.angle_alpha   90.00
_cell.angle_beta   90.00
_cell.angle_gamma   90.00
#
_symmetry.space_group_name_H-M   'P 1'
#
loop_
_entity.id
_entity.type
_entity.pdbx_description
1 polymer ?
#
loop_
_entity_poly.entity_id
_entity_poly.type
_entity_poly.pdbx_seq_one_letter_code
_entity_poly.pdbx_strand_id
1 'polypeptide(L)'
;MRKLTVVGMGPGSQSCLTLEALEALRKADLIVGAGRLLETLPEGCTKNRKIAVSVEAVCDAVYGSDSSFPCVVCTGDTGCYSLCTGLGKYWDGELSILPGIGSMSYLAAKLQLPWQDWKVVSAHGRACDPVAAVTENPEVFFLTGPDNTAQELCRQLMQAGFGGCRAYVGEKLSYPEERIVSGTVREIAEKIFEPLAVLVVKREKTADDIGNDTVSAKKDSENAVTGSCWRERAKAHGPGLLDDWFVRGEVPMTKQEVRAAALAKLGAAGAKVLYDVGAGTGSVSVELSLMAGQADVYAIECEEKAVELIGKNRERFGCGNLHVIFGKAPQALDSLPAPDAVFIGGTKGNLPEILSNLFEKNPSVRIVVTAILLETALQACESLEAFTS
;
A
#
# COMPACT_ATOMS: atom_id res chain seq x y z
N MET A 1 41.55 9.40 -13.38
CA MET A 1 40.45 10.02 -12.59
C MET A 1 40.63 9.62 -11.14
N ARG A 2 40.47 10.55 -10.20
CA ARG A 2 40.49 10.23 -8.76
C ARG A 2 39.23 9.40 -8.42
N LYS A 3 39.41 8.36 -7.62
CA LYS A 3 38.30 7.52 -7.11
C LYS A 3 38.01 7.91 -5.66
N LEU A 4 36.76 8.14 -5.32
CA LEU A 4 36.29 8.41 -3.96
C LEU A 4 35.34 7.28 -3.53
N THR A 5 35.63 6.67 -2.39
CA THR A 5 34.75 5.67 -1.81
C THR A 5 33.87 6.31 -0.73
N VAL A 6 32.56 6.10 -0.81
CA VAL A 6 31.59 6.54 0.19
C VAL A 6 31.03 5.35 0.93
N VAL A 7 31.13 5.35 2.24
CA VAL A 7 30.77 4.22 3.11
C VAL A 7 29.63 4.57 4.05
N GLY A 8 28.55 3.81 4.01
CA GLY A 8 27.49 3.83 5.02
C GLY A 8 27.96 3.10 6.28
N MET A 9 28.09 3.83 7.39
CA MET A 9 28.58 3.29 8.67
C MET A 9 27.54 2.52 9.47
N GLY A 10 26.31 2.41 8.98
CA GLY A 10 25.22 1.84 9.75
C GLY A 10 24.74 2.75 10.88
N PRO A 11 23.92 2.23 11.82
CA PRO A 11 23.32 3.01 12.89
C PRO A 11 24.33 3.41 13.99
N GLY A 12 25.50 2.79 14.06
CA GLY A 12 26.55 3.17 15.02
C GLY A 12 27.54 2.08 15.39
N SER A 13 27.10 0.84 15.59
CA SER A 13 27.98 -0.27 15.96
C SER A 13 28.80 -0.79 14.78
N GLN A 14 30.06 -1.16 15.05
CA GLN A 14 30.92 -1.83 14.07
C GLN A 14 30.33 -3.17 13.57
N SER A 15 29.53 -3.87 14.38
CA SER A 15 28.84 -5.09 13.99
C SER A 15 27.79 -4.87 12.90
N CYS A 16 27.38 -3.63 12.67
CA CYS A 16 26.45 -3.25 11.61
C CYS A 16 27.13 -2.82 10.30
N LEU A 17 28.48 -2.85 10.24
CA LEU A 17 29.20 -2.61 9.00
C LEU A 17 29.07 -3.82 8.07
N THR A 18 28.94 -3.56 6.78
CA THR A 18 29.11 -4.61 5.78
C THR A 18 30.59 -5.01 5.69
N LEU A 19 30.88 -6.24 5.28
CA LEU A 19 32.26 -6.68 5.09
C LEU A 19 33.01 -5.81 4.08
N GLU A 20 32.35 -5.43 2.99
CA GLU A 20 32.90 -4.57 1.96
C GLU A 20 33.21 -3.15 2.50
N ALA A 21 32.34 -2.59 3.33
CA ALA A 21 32.58 -1.32 4.02
C ALA A 21 33.80 -1.39 4.92
N LEU A 22 33.95 -2.48 5.69
CA LEU A 22 35.09 -2.68 6.59
C LEU A 22 36.42 -2.81 5.81
N GLU A 23 36.41 -3.52 4.70
CA GLU A 23 37.58 -3.65 3.81
C GLU A 23 37.98 -2.31 3.20
N ALA A 24 37.00 -1.53 2.72
CA ALA A 24 37.25 -0.20 2.16
C ALA A 24 37.84 0.76 3.20
N LEU A 25 37.30 0.76 4.44
CA LEU A 25 37.81 1.58 5.53
C LEU A 25 39.25 1.23 5.93
N ARG A 26 39.60 -0.06 5.94
CA ARG A 26 40.96 -0.53 6.25
C ARG A 26 41.96 -0.18 5.14
N LYS A 27 41.52 -0.15 3.90
CA LYS A 27 42.33 0.18 2.73
C LYS A 27 42.53 1.67 2.57
N ALA A 28 41.65 2.49 3.15
CA ALA A 28 41.68 3.95 3.02
C ALA A 28 42.96 4.54 3.64
N ASP A 29 43.60 5.49 2.95
CA ASP A 29 44.74 6.28 3.44
C ASP A 29 44.32 7.67 3.94
N LEU A 30 43.07 8.07 3.69
CA LEU A 30 42.39 9.24 4.23
C LEU A 30 40.94 8.89 4.49
N ILE A 31 40.40 9.20 5.69
CA ILE A 31 38.98 9.05 6.00
C ILE A 31 38.42 10.43 6.40
N VAL A 32 37.30 10.82 5.73
CA VAL A 32 36.64 12.12 5.93
C VAL A 32 35.21 11.88 6.39
N GLY A 33 34.72 12.62 7.38
CA GLY A 33 33.37 12.53 7.86
C GLY A 33 33.10 13.31 9.13
N ALA A 34 31.91 13.12 9.73
CA ALA A 34 31.56 13.72 11.01
C ALA A 34 32.48 13.20 12.14
N GLY A 35 32.85 14.04 13.08
CA GLY A 35 33.75 13.67 14.18
C GLY A 35 33.32 12.42 14.91
N ARG A 36 32.03 12.32 15.26
CA ARG A 36 31.42 11.14 15.91
C ARG A 36 31.69 9.83 15.14
N LEU A 37 31.59 9.86 13.81
CA LEU A 37 31.82 8.65 12.99
C LEU A 37 33.30 8.29 12.94
N LEU A 38 34.19 9.30 12.94
CA LEU A 38 35.63 9.09 12.94
C LEU A 38 36.13 8.48 14.27
N GLU A 39 35.43 8.74 15.37
CA GLU A 39 35.74 8.16 16.70
C GLU A 39 35.34 6.66 16.78
N THR A 40 34.30 6.25 16.04
CA THR A 40 33.79 4.87 16.04
C THR A 40 34.41 3.96 14.98
N LEU A 41 35.42 4.45 14.24
CA LEU A 41 36.08 3.64 13.20
C LEU A 41 36.70 2.37 13.76
N PRO A 42 36.62 1.25 13.03
CA PRO A 42 37.25 -0.01 13.43
C PRO A 42 38.77 0.11 13.60
N GLU A 43 39.33 -0.82 14.38
CA GLU A 43 40.78 -0.98 14.48
C GLU A 43 41.39 -1.32 13.11
N GLY A 44 42.59 -0.83 12.88
CA GLY A 44 43.33 -1.01 11.62
C GLY A 44 43.02 0.03 10.54
N CYS A 45 42.11 0.97 10.81
CA CYS A 45 41.91 2.12 9.91
C CYS A 45 42.99 3.19 10.07
N THR A 46 43.21 3.97 9.00
CA THR A 46 44.21 5.06 9.00
C THR A 46 43.96 6.08 10.13
N LYS A 47 45.05 6.66 10.61
CA LYS A 47 45.02 7.81 11.54
C LYS A 47 44.84 9.14 10.83
N ASN A 48 45.00 9.20 9.49
CA ASN A 48 44.77 10.40 8.70
C ASN A 48 43.27 10.62 8.54
N ARG A 49 42.67 11.42 9.42
CA ARG A 49 41.22 11.66 9.51
C ARG A 49 40.95 13.15 9.44
N LYS A 50 39.93 13.55 8.64
CA LYS A 50 39.50 14.94 8.53
C LYS A 50 38.05 15.08 8.85
N ILE A 51 37.69 16.04 9.68
CA ILE A 51 36.27 16.31 10.02
C ILE A 51 35.70 17.20 8.93
N ALA A 52 34.67 16.72 8.25
CA ALA A 52 33.86 17.48 7.30
C ALA A 52 32.46 16.94 7.27
N VAL A 53 31.44 17.81 7.22
CA VAL A 53 30.01 17.47 7.27
C VAL A 53 29.21 18.07 6.12
N SER A 54 29.78 18.99 5.33
CA SER A 54 29.17 19.48 4.09
C SER A 54 29.84 18.84 2.87
N VAL A 55 29.14 18.82 1.75
CA VAL A 55 29.66 18.27 0.48
C VAL A 55 30.91 19.02 0.03
N GLU A 56 30.88 20.36 0.11
CA GLU A 56 32.00 21.24 -0.26
C GLU A 56 33.22 20.95 0.61
N ALA A 57 33.06 20.93 1.94
CA ALA A 57 34.17 20.67 2.87
C ALA A 57 34.76 19.25 2.68
N VAL A 58 33.95 18.26 2.31
CA VAL A 58 34.41 16.90 1.99
C VAL A 58 35.25 16.92 0.71
N CYS A 59 34.75 17.55 -0.35
CA CYS A 59 35.49 17.69 -1.61
C CYS A 59 36.83 18.44 -1.39
N ASP A 60 36.80 19.56 -0.69
CA ASP A 60 38.02 20.35 -0.37
C ASP A 60 39.02 19.50 0.43
N ALA A 61 38.55 18.73 1.42
CA ALA A 61 39.43 17.90 2.23
C ALA A 61 40.09 16.78 1.40
N VAL A 62 39.42 16.25 0.41
CA VAL A 62 39.91 15.18 -0.48
C VAL A 62 40.81 15.77 -1.57
N TYR A 63 40.38 16.86 -2.24
CA TYR A 63 41.20 17.53 -3.28
C TYR A 63 42.51 18.13 -2.73
N GLY A 64 42.45 18.66 -1.52
CA GLY A 64 43.60 19.20 -0.80
C GLY A 64 44.49 18.14 -0.12
N SER A 65 44.40 16.87 -0.55
CA SER A 65 45.21 15.75 -0.04
C SER A 65 45.91 14.99 -1.15
N ASP A 66 47.01 14.33 -0.82
CA ASP A 66 47.75 13.41 -1.70
C ASP A 66 47.23 11.98 -1.55
N SER A 67 46.00 11.79 -1.04
CA SER A 67 45.40 10.49 -0.83
C SER A 67 45.17 9.73 -2.15
N SER A 68 45.57 8.45 -2.18
CA SER A 68 45.33 7.52 -3.27
C SER A 68 44.04 6.73 -3.09
N PHE A 69 43.58 6.57 -1.85
CA PHE A 69 42.42 5.82 -1.47
C PHE A 69 41.54 6.60 -0.46
N PRO A 70 40.99 7.75 -0.87
CA PRO A 70 40.14 8.55 0.02
C PRO A 70 38.81 7.85 0.25
N CYS A 71 38.34 7.89 1.52
CA CYS A 71 37.07 7.35 1.93
C CYS A 71 36.26 8.41 2.67
N VAL A 72 34.97 8.52 2.38
CA VAL A 72 34.01 9.36 3.09
C VAL A 72 33.04 8.48 3.86
N VAL A 73 32.81 8.79 5.12
CA VAL A 73 31.89 8.04 5.98
C VAL A 73 30.60 8.82 6.22
N CYS A 74 29.46 8.13 6.06
CA CYS A 74 28.12 8.64 6.29
C CYS A 74 27.41 7.84 7.36
N THR A 75 26.52 8.49 8.14
CA THR A 75 25.64 7.78 9.11
C THR A 75 24.60 6.95 8.38
N GLY A 76 24.30 5.76 8.86
CA GLY A 76 23.24 4.91 8.35
C GLY A 76 23.52 4.37 6.96
N ASP A 77 22.52 4.43 6.09
CA ASP A 77 22.60 4.08 4.68
C ASP A 77 22.95 5.27 3.80
N THR A 78 23.77 5.04 2.77
CA THR A 78 24.21 6.07 1.83
C THR A 78 23.10 6.61 0.93
N GLY A 79 22.00 5.88 0.76
CA GLY A 79 20.85 6.28 -0.05
C GLY A 79 19.76 7.05 0.70
N CYS A 80 19.83 7.11 2.05
CA CYS A 80 18.75 7.68 2.86
C CYS A 80 19.18 9.01 3.50
N TYR A 81 18.76 10.14 2.91
CA TYR A 81 19.06 11.50 3.40
C TYR A 81 20.56 11.74 3.70
N SER A 82 21.42 11.13 2.94
CA SER A 82 22.86 11.11 3.14
C SER A 82 23.55 12.24 2.36
N LEU A 83 24.73 12.62 2.83
CA LEU A 83 25.70 13.47 2.13
C LEU A 83 25.98 12.96 0.69
N CYS A 84 25.89 11.66 0.48
CA CYS A 84 26.14 11.00 -0.81
C CYS A 84 25.31 11.58 -1.96
N THR A 85 24.05 11.98 -1.70
CA THR A 85 23.17 12.57 -2.72
C THR A 85 23.75 13.87 -3.32
N GLY A 86 24.50 14.65 -2.54
CA GLY A 86 25.15 15.87 -3.00
C GLY A 86 26.47 15.63 -3.70
N LEU A 87 27.24 14.61 -3.27
CA LEU A 87 28.58 14.35 -3.80
C LEU A 87 28.60 14.13 -5.31
N GLY A 88 27.60 13.47 -5.87
CA GLY A 88 27.49 13.23 -7.31
C GLY A 88 27.41 14.50 -8.17
N LYS A 89 27.14 15.67 -7.57
CA LYS A 89 27.10 16.96 -8.27
C LYS A 89 28.41 17.75 -8.18
N TYR A 90 29.26 17.48 -7.18
CA TYR A 90 30.45 18.23 -6.86
C TYR A 90 31.75 17.44 -7.06
N TRP A 91 31.66 16.12 -7.26
CA TRP A 91 32.82 15.28 -7.45
C TRP A 91 33.02 14.95 -8.93
N ASP A 92 34.17 15.32 -9.49
CA ASP A 92 34.52 15.15 -10.91
C ASP A 92 35.13 13.77 -11.23
N GLY A 93 35.29 12.91 -10.22
CA GLY A 93 35.92 11.59 -10.36
C GLY A 93 34.94 10.44 -10.30
N GLU A 94 35.51 9.23 -10.23
CA GLU A 94 34.75 8.00 -10.00
C GLU A 94 34.23 7.94 -8.54
N LEU A 95 32.94 7.65 -8.34
CA LEU A 95 32.34 7.37 -7.03
C LEU A 95 32.09 5.87 -6.89
N SER A 96 32.60 5.30 -5.77
CA SER A 96 32.25 3.95 -5.33
C SER A 96 31.42 4.09 -4.05
N ILE A 97 30.13 3.71 -4.10
CA ILE A 97 29.19 3.91 -3.01
C ILE A 97 28.87 2.55 -2.38
N LEU A 98 29.20 2.41 -1.11
CA LEU A 98 28.93 1.20 -0.33
C LEU A 98 27.77 1.45 0.64
N PRO A 99 26.71 0.63 0.58
CA PRO A 99 25.52 0.81 1.42
C PRO A 99 25.85 0.52 2.89
N GLY A 100 25.04 1.08 3.78
CA GLY A 100 25.02 0.77 5.20
C GLY A 100 23.63 0.36 5.68
N ILE A 101 23.55 -0.23 6.86
CA ILE A 101 22.27 -0.53 7.49
C ILE A 101 21.62 0.78 7.94
N GLY A 102 20.43 1.12 7.42
CA GLY A 102 19.69 2.29 7.84
C GLY A 102 19.09 2.12 9.25
N SER A 103 18.95 3.23 9.99
CA SER A 103 18.29 3.22 11.31
C SER A 103 16.84 2.72 11.22
N MET A 104 16.18 2.92 10.09
CA MET A 104 14.82 2.43 9.82
C MET A 104 14.78 0.90 9.78
N SER A 105 15.60 0.29 8.92
CA SER A 105 15.63 -1.18 8.80
C SER A 105 16.13 -1.85 10.09
N TYR A 106 17.08 -1.21 10.79
CA TYR A 106 17.56 -1.69 12.08
C TYR A 106 16.45 -1.67 13.14
N LEU A 107 15.73 -0.54 13.30
CA LEU A 107 14.63 -0.43 14.25
C LEU A 107 13.50 -1.39 13.91
N ALA A 108 13.15 -1.51 12.64
CA ALA A 108 12.11 -2.43 12.17
C ALA A 108 12.43 -3.89 12.55
N ALA A 109 13.68 -4.31 12.37
CA ALA A 109 14.12 -5.64 12.77
C ALA A 109 14.01 -5.86 14.29
N LYS A 110 14.39 -4.85 15.09
CA LYS A 110 14.26 -4.92 16.56
C LYS A 110 12.81 -4.97 17.02
N LEU A 111 11.90 -4.30 16.30
CA LEU A 111 10.46 -4.31 16.56
C LEU A 111 9.75 -5.53 15.98
N GLN A 112 10.42 -6.32 15.12
CA GLN A 112 9.85 -7.43 14.35
C GLN A 112 8.68 -6.97 13.47
N LEU A 113 8.82 -5.77 12.89
CA LEU A 113 7.81 -5.16 12.03
C LEU A 113 8.32 -5.06 10.58
N PRO A 114 7.45 -5.29 9.58
CA PRO A 114 7.76 -4.95 8.20
C PRO A 114 7.80 -3.42 8.04
N TRP A 115 8.67 -2.92 7.15
CA TRP A 115 8.88 -1.49 6.97
C TRP A 115 8.73 -1.00 5.52
N GLN A 116 8.41 -1.89 4.60
CA GLN A 116 8.26 -1.55 3.18
C GLN A 116 7.19 -0.47 2.93
N ASP A 117 6.19 -0.38 3.81
CA ASP A 117 5.06 0.56 3.68
C ASP A 117 5.25 1.82 4.54
N TRP A 118 6.38 1.95 5.25
CA TRP A 118 6.64 3.11 6.07
C TRP A 118 6.95 4.33 5.22
N LYS A 119 6.21 5.41 5.41
CA LYS A 119 6.57 6.72 4.88
C LYS A 119 7.76 7.28 5.62
N VAL A 120 8.87 7.51 4.94
CA VAL A 120 10.08 8.09 5.54
C VAL A 120 10.04 9.60 5.45
N VAL A 121 10.16 10.26 6.60
CA VAL A 121 10.18 11.73 6.73
C VAL A 121 11.41 12.14 7.51
N SER A 122 12.19 13.09 6.97
CA SER A 122 13.31 13.67 7.69
C SER A 122 12.90 14.95 8.39
N ALA A 123 12.94 14.90 9.71
CA ALA A 123 12.82 16.07 10.60
C ALA A 123 14.20 16.55 11.10
N HIS A 124 15.28 15.94 10.60
CA HIS A 124 16.66 16.29 10.97
C HIS A 124 17.16 17.50 10.18
N GLY A 125 17.27 18.65 10.83
CA GLY A 125 17.74 19.90 10.22
C GLY A 125 16.85 20.42 9.08
N ARG A 126 15.56 20.04 9.04
CA ARG A 126 14.57 20.42 8.02
C ARG A 126 13.22 20.73 8.66
N ALA A 127 12.47 21.60 8.01
CA ALA A 127 11.07 21.78 8.36
C ALA A 127 10.30 20.46 8.12
N CYS A 128 9.51 20.07 9.09
CA CYS A 128 8.69 18.85 9.07
C CYS A 128 7.29 19.18 9.57
N ASP A 129 6.28 18.72 8.88
CA ASP A 129 4.90 18.70 9.35
C ASP A 129 4.52 17.25 9.71
N PRO A 130 4.64 16.86 10.98
CA PRO A 130 4.30 15.50 11.41
C PRO A 130 2.82 15.21 11.32
N VAL A 131 1.96 16.25 11.43
CA VAL A 131 0.50 16.10 11.37
C VAL A 131 0.06 15.73 9.96
N ALA A 132 0.52 16.47 8.95
CA ALA A 132 0.26 16.13 7.56
C ALA A 132 0.79 14.72 7.22
N ALA A 133 2.03 14.42 7.63
CA ALA A 133 2.64 13.12 7.36
C ALA A 133 1.82 11.94 7.91
N VAL A 134 1.35 12.02 9.17
CA VAL A 134 0.56 10.96 9.82
C VAL A 134 -0.89 10.95 9.34
N THR A 135 -1.43 12.10 8.91
CA THR A 135 -2.77 12.16 8.31
C THR A 135 -2.80 11.41 6.98
N GLU A 136 -1.79 11.62 6.14
CA GLU A 136 -1.71 11.05 4.79
C GLU A 136 -1.24 9.58 4.78
N ASN A 137 -0.51 9.15 5.82
CA ASN A 137 0.11 7.82 5.83
C ASN A 137 -0.15 7.12 7.17
N PRO A 138 -0.55 5.83 7.15
CA PRO A 138 -0.84 5.07 8.38
C PRO A 138 0.41 4.72 9.18
N GLU A 139 1.56 4.63 8.55
CA GLU A 139 2.83 4.28 9.17
C GLU A 139 3.93 5.25 8.71
N VAL A 140 4.45 6.03 9.63
CA VAL A 140 5.45 7.07 9.33
C VAL A 140 6.69 6.86 10.19
N PHE A 141 7.85 6.81 9.53
CA PHE A 141 9.15 6.80 10.16
C PHE A 141 9.78 8.21 10.07
N PHE A 142 10.13 8.78 11.20
CA PHE A 142 10.77 10.08 11.32
C PHE A 142 12.24 9.94 11.70
N LEU A 143 13.12 10.54 10.89
CA LEU A 143 14.49 10.85 11.32
C LEU A 143 14.43 12.12 12.17
N THR A 144 14.65 12.02 13.47
CA THR A 144 14.58 13.15 14.39
C THR A 144 15.91 13.95 14.43
N GLY A 145 15.87 15.10 15.07
CA GLY A 145 17.03 15.98 15.23
C GLY A 145 16.90 16.86 16.48
N PRO A 146 17.88 17.76 16.72
CA PRO A 146 17.87 18.61 17.91
C PRO A 146 16.62 19.51 18.03
N ASP A 147 16.15 20.04 16.90
CA ASP A 147 15.00 20.95 16.85
C ASP A 147 13.67 20.20 16.78
N ASN A 148 13.69 18.95 16.33
CA ASN A 148 12.51 18.09 16.15
C ASN A 148 12.77 16.73 16.81
N THR A 149 12.78 16.72 18.13
CA THR A 149 12.96 15.48 18.90
C THR A 149 11.72 14.59 18.84
N ALA A 150 11.86 13.30 19.17
CA ALA A 150 10.75 12.35 19.15
C ALA A 150 9.58 12.82 20.02
N GLN A 151 9.83 13.33 21.22
CA GLN A 151 8.81 13.85 22.11
C GLN A 151 8.15 15.12 21.56
N GLU A 152 8.88 15.99 20.88
CA GLU A 152 8.31 17.22 20.31
C GLU A 152 7.36 16.92 19.13
N LEU A 153 7.77 16.01 18.23
CA LEU A 153 6.89 15.52 17.17
C LEU A 153 5.62 14.88 17.75
N CYS A 154 5.77 14.10 18.82
CA CYS A 154 4.63 13.48 19.50
C CYS A 154 3.71 14.53 20.18
N ARG A 155 4.23 15.63 20.72
CA ARG A 155 3.40 16.72 21.26
C ARG A 155 2.55 17.39 20.18
N GLN A 156 3.13 17.66 19.01
CA GLN A 156 2.40 18.21 17.88
C GLN A 156 1.29 17.27 17.42
N LEU A 157 1.61 15.98 17.29
CA LEU A 157 0.63 14.94 16.94
C LEU A 157 -0.48 14.80 17.99
N MET A 158 -0.14 14.87 19.28
CA MET A 158 -1.13 14.82 20.36
C MET A 158 -2.11 16.00 20.30
N GLN A 159 -1.61 17.22 20.03
CA GLN A 159 -2.45 18.42 19.88
C GLN A 159 -3.38 18.32 18.68
N ALA A 160 -2.99 17.62 17.64
CA ALA A 160 -3.79 17.36 16.44
C ALA A 160 -4.75 16.16 16.55
N GLY A 161 -4.86 15.53 17.74
CA GLY A 161 -5.80 14.44 17.97
C GLY A 161 -5.23 13.02 17.78
N PHE A 162 -3.94 12.86 17.40
CA PHE A 162 -3.29 11.56 17.22
C PHE A 162 -2.74 10.94 18.50
N GLY A 163 -3.10 11.45 19.67
CA GLY A 163 -2.57 11.00 20.97
C GLY A 163 -2.76 9.52 21.28
N GLY A 164 -3.74 8.86 20.67
CA GLY A 164 -3.98 7.41 20.81
C GLY A 164 -3.17 6.52 19.87
N CYS A 165 -2.51 7.09 18.86
CA CYS A 165 -1.71 6.32 17.90
C CYS A 165 -0.54 5.61 18.59
N ARG A 166 -0.17 4.45 18.06
CA ARG A 166 0.99 3.69 18.54
C ARG A 166 2.28 4.38 18.10
N ALA A 167 3.24 4.51 19.02
CA ALA A 167 4.53 5.10 18.73
C ALA A 167 5.68 4.25 19.25
N TYR A 168 6.80 4.25 18.53
CA TYR A 168 8.03 3.53 18.88
C TYR A 168 9.20 4.49 18.68
N VAL A 169 10.04 4.61 19.68
CA VAL A 169 11.26 5.42 19.62
C VAL A 169 12.47 4.52 19.77
N GLY A 170 13.39 4.61 18.83
CA GLY A 170 14.72 4.00 18.93
C GLY A 170 15.76 5.07 19.17
N GLU A 171 16.39 5.04 20.32
CA GLU A 171 17.42 5.99 20.74
C GLU A 171 18.77 5.30 20.79
N LYS A 172 19.84 5.94 20.31
CA LYS A 172 21.21 5.40 20.23
C LYS A 172 21.24 3.98 19.65
N LEU A 173 20.51 3.75 18.56
CA LEU A 173 20.39 2.42 17.95
C LEU A 173 21.77 1.83 17.64
N SER A 174 21.96 0.57 18.03
CA SER A 174 23.18 -0.22 17.95
C SER A 174 24.35 0.20 18.85
N TYR A 175 24.25 1.28 19.58
CA TYR A 175 25.23 1.64 20.61
C TYR A 175 24.98 0.83 21.91
N PRO A 176 25.97 0.76 22.82
CA PRO A 176 25.78 0.07 24.10
C PRO A 176 24.59 0.61 24.94
N GLU A 177 24.26 1.88 24.77
CA GLU A 177 23.17 2.58 25.45
C GLU A 177 21.87 2.55 24.64
N GLU A 178 21.74 1.63 23.69
CA GLU A 178 20.51 1.45 22.89
C GLU A 178 19.29 1.37 23.77
N ARG A 179 18.29 2.20 23.50
CA ARG A 179 17.00 2.18 24.18
C ARG A 179 15.87 2.20 23.14
N ILE A 180 14.99 1.21 23.23
CA ILE A 180 13.79 1.13 22.42
C ILE A 180 12.57 1.26 23.33
N VAL A 181 11.73 2.25 23.06
CA VAL A 181 10.54 2.57 23.86
C VAL A 181 9.31 2.50 22.98
N SER A 182 8.30 1.77 23.44
CA SER A 182 6.99 1.70 22.81
C SER A 182 5.90 2.26 23.71
N GLY A 183 4.86 2.84 23.11
CA GLY A 183 3.73 3.40 23.83
C GLY A 183 2.74 4.07 22.87
N THR A 184 1.84 4.86 23.41
CA THR A 184 1.02 5.77 22.63
C THR A 184 1.78 7.07 22.37
N VAL A 185 1.38 7.81 21.33
CA VAL A 185 1.92 9.17 21.07
C VAL A 185 1.86 10.04 22.31
N ARG A 186 0.76 9.95 23.10
CA ARG A 186 0.61 10.68 24.36
C ARG A 186 1.69 10.30 25.38
N GLU A 187 1.92 9.00 25.58
CA GLU A 187 2.94 8.51 26.53
C GLU A 187 4.37 8.85 26.10
N ILE A 188 4.63 8.90 24.80
CA ILE A 188 5.95 9.28 24.25
C ILE A 188 6.17 10.80 24.39
N ALA A 189 5.13 11.62 24.20
CA ALA A 189 5.21 13.08 24.35
C ALA A 189 5.63 13.53 25.77
N GLU A 190 5.39 12.71 26.78
CA GLU A 190 5.74 12.97 28.19
C GLU A 190 7.16 12.54 28.57
N LYS A 191 7.83 11.77 27.70
CA LYS A 191 9.19 11.25 27.95
C LYS A 191 10.23 12.19 27.36
N ILE A 192 11.47 11.99 27.76
CA ILE A 192 12.65 12.72 27.24
C ILE A 192 13.51 11.73 26.45
N PHE A 193 13.88 12.16 25.25
CA PHE A 193 14.79 11.45 24.37
C PHE A 193 15.92 12.35 23.90
N GLU A 194 17.10 11.77 23.71
CA GLU A 194 18.23 12.48 23.14
C GLU A 194 18.02 12.71 21.62
N PRO A 195 18.70 13.71 21.02
CA PRO A 195 18.57 14.00 19.59
C PRO A 195 18.93 12.83 18.65
N LEU A 196 19.78 11.90 19.12
CA LEU A 196 20.15 10.70 18.36
C LEU A 196 19.07 9.63 18.52
N ALA A 197 17.90 9.92 17.98
CA ALA A 197 16.76 9.03 18.02
C ALA A 197 16.06 8.99 16.67
N VAL A 198 15.16 8.01 16.54
CA VAL A 198 14.20 7.88 15.43
C VAL A 198 12.83 7.52 16.00
N LEU A 199 11.78 7.93 15.32
CA LEU A 199 10.40 7.74 15.76
C LEU A 199 9.61 7.02 14.67
N VAL A 200 8.85 6.00 15.02
CA VAL A 200 7.81 5.41 14.17
C VAL A 200 6.46 5.71 14.80
N VAL A 201 5.55 6.22 14.01
CA VAL A 201 4.14 6.41 14.41
C VAL A 201 3.27 5.52 13.54
N LYS A 202 2.43 4.73 14.18
CA LYS A 202 1.43 3.86 13.53
C LYS A 202 0.07 4.27 14.04
N ARG A 203 -0.77 4.79 13.12
CA ARG A 203 -2.19 4.96 13.41
C ARG A 203 -2.98 3.76 12.90
N GLU A 204 -4.14 3.53 13.42
CA GLU A 204 -5.06 2.60 12.79
C GLU A 204 -5.32 3.06 11.37
N LYS A 205 -5.25 2.13 10.42
CA LYS A 205 -5.51 2.42 9.02
C LYS A 205 -6.94 2.92 8.87
N THR A 206 -7.09 4.11 8.33
CA THR A 206 -8.39 4.63 7.91
C THR A 206 -8.81 4.02 6.58
N ALA A 207 -10.05 4.21 6.19
CA ALA A 207 -10.56 3.72 4.90
C ALA A 207 -9.72 4.22 3.70
N ASP A 208 -9.17 5.44 3.79
CA ASP A 208 -8.33 6.05 2.75
C ASP A 208 -6.94 5.39 2.62
N ASP A 209 -6.38 4.91 3.73
CA ASP A 209 -5.06 4.26 3.72
C ASP A 209 -5.07 2.88 3.06
N ILE A 210 -6.19 2.18 3.19
CA ILE A 210 -6.36 0.85 2.61
C ILE A 210 -6.42 0.91 1.06
N GLY A 211 -6.65 2.11 0.49
CA GLY A 211 -6.65 2.37 -0.95
C GLY A 211 -5.27 2.34 -1.63
N ASN A 212 -4.17 2.56 -0.90
CA ASN A 212 -2.82 2.69 -1.43
C ASN A 212 -1.95 1.41 -1.34
N ASP A 213 -2.41 0.38 -0.62
CA ASP A 213 -1.64 -0.85 -0.42
C ASP A 213 -1.92 -1.90 -1.53
N THR A 214 -1.57 -1.60 -2.77
CA THR A 214 -1.59 -2.60 -3.84
C THR A 214 -0.20 -3.04 -4.24
N VAL A 215 0.53 -3.72 -3.37
CA VAL A 215 1.47 -4.83 -3.69
C VAL A 215 1.95 -5.45 -2.36
N SER A 216 1.65 -6.72 -2.18
CA SER A 216 2.18 -7.58 -1.11
C SER A 216 1.46 -7.57 0.24
N ALA A 217 0.44 -8.39 0.38
CA ALA A 217 0.20 -9.14 1.62
C ALA A 217 -0.63 -10.39 1.31
N LYS A 218 0.04 -11.52 1.23
CA LYS A 218 -0.59 -12.82 1.49
C LYS A 218 -0.53 -13.09 2.98
N LYS A 219 -1.74 -13.35 3.54
CA LYS A 219 -2.06 -14.06 4.78
C LYS A 219 -1.91 -13.36 6.12
N ASP A 220 -3.04 -13.47 6.80
CA ASP A 220 -3.30 -13.58 8.24
C ASP A 220 -3.71 -12.29 8.95
N SER A 221 -5.01 -12.02 8.94
CA SER A 221 -5.87 -11.93 10.12
C SER A 221 -7.30 -11.55 9.71
N GLU A 222 -8.21 -12.48 9.88
CA GLU A 222 -9.65 -12.23 9.93
C GLU A 222 -9.92 -11.36 11.16
N ASN A 223 -10.12 -10.06 10.97
CA ASN A 223 -10.83 -9.22 11.91
C ASN A 223 -11.74 -8.27 11.13
N ALA A 224 -13.00 -8.33 11.46
CA ALA A 224 -14.14 -7.73 10.83
C ALA A 224 -13.96 -6.21 10.56
N VAL A 225 -13.65 -5.87 9.33
CA VAL A 225 -13.93 -4.56 8.77
C VAL A 225 -15.44 -4.49 8.53
N THR A 226 -16.15 -3.60 9.22
CA THR A 226 -17.60 -3.45 9.10
C THR A 226 -18.00 -3.06 7.68
N GLY A 227 -19.13 -3.59 7.16
CA GLY A 227 -19.59 -3.40 5.78
C GLY A 227 -19.70 -1.94 5.32
N SER A 228 -19.77 -0.96 6.22
CA SER A 228 -19.77 0.47 5.90
C SER A 228 -18.45 0.94 5.27
N CYS A 229 -17.31 0.46 5.74
CA CYS A 229 -15.99 0.85 5.24
C CYS A 229 -15.74 0.38 3.79
N TRP A 230 -16.10 -0.86 3.47
CA TRP A 230 -15.96 -1.39 2.11
C TRP A 230 -16.88 -0.68 1.10
N ARG A 231 -18.08 -0.29 1.54
CA ARG A 231 -19.02 0.45 0.71
C ARG A 231 -18.52 1.84 0.34
N GLU A 232 -17.94 2.57 1.27
CA GLU A 232 -17.35 3.90 1.03
C GLU A 232 -16.14 3.82 0.12
N ARG A 233 -15.25 2.86 0.36
CA ARG A 233 -14.10 2.58 -0.48
C ARG A 233 -14.50 2.25 -1.93
N ALA A 234 -15.49 1.42 -2.11
CA ALA A 234 -15.98 1.05 -3.43
C ALA A 234 -16.60 2.24 -4.17
N LYS A 235 -17.35 3.10 -3.47
CA LYS A 235 -17.91 4.34 -4.06
C LYS A 235 -16.82 5.31 -4.50
N ALA A 236 -15.75 5.45 -3.74
CA ALA A 236 -14.62 6.31 -4.07
C ALA A 236 -13.83 5.79 -5.30
N HIS A 237 -13.76 4.46 -5.46
CA HIS A 237 -13.06 3.83 -6.58
C HIS A 237 -13.83 3.98 -7.90
N GLY A 238 -15.17 3.94 -7.87
CA GLY A 238 -16.02 3.87 -9.06
C GLY A 238 -16.13 2.45 -9.64
N PRO A 239 -16.68 2.29 -10.86
CA PRO A 239 -16.89 0.98 -11.50
C PRO A 239 -15.58 0.26 -11.81
N GLY A 240 -15.60 -1.07 -11.73
CA GLY A 240 -14.43 -1.92 -11.96
C GLY A 240 -13.60 -2.11 -10.69
N LEU A 241 -14.24 -2.47 -9.58
CA LEU A 241 -13.57 -2.77 -8.32
C LEU A 241 -12.50 -3.86 -8.49
N LEU A 242 -11.41 -3.78 -7.72
CA LEU A 242 -10.32 -4.76 -7.80
C LEU A 242 -10.81 -6.17 -7.45
N ASP A 243 -10.35 -7.16 -8.20
CA ASP A 243 -10.73 -8.57 -8.00
C ASP A 243 -10.42 -9.07 -6.57
N ASP A 244 -9.34 -8.59 -5.96
CA ASP A 244 -8.90 -8.99 -4.63
C ASP A 244 -9.74 -8.37 -3.49
N TRP A 245 -10.63 -7.46 -3.80
CA TRP A 245 -11.57 -6.92 -2.82
C TRP A 245 -12.74 -7.86 -2.52
N PHE A 246 -13.00 -8.83 -3.39
CA PHE A 246 -14.08 -9.80 -3.24
C PHE A 246 -13.63 -11.04 -2.49
N VAL A 247 -14.54 -11.59 -1.68
CA VAL A 247 -14.37 -12.93 -1.13
C VAL A 247 -14.47 -13.92 -2.29
N ARG A 248 -13.44 -14.75 -2.45
CA ARG A 248 -13.28 -15.68 -3.57
C ARG A 248 -13.28 -17.12 -3.07
N GLY A 249 -13.63 -18.03 -3.96
CA GLY A 249 -13.59 -19.47 -3.77
C GLY A 249 -13.24 -20.17 -5.08
N GLU A 250 -13.70 -21.39 -5.25
CA GLU A 250 -13.54 -22.16 -6.49
C GLU A 250 -14.51 -21.72 -7.59
N VAL A 251 -15.44 -20.81 -7.28
CA VAL A 251 -16.46 -20.32 -8.23
C VAL A 251 -15.82 -19.29 -9.18
N PRO A 252 -16.09 -19.38 -10.50
CA PRO A 252 -15.61 -18.39 -11.45
C PRO A 252 -16.11 -16.97 -11.12
N MET A 253 -15.24 -15.97 -11.37
CA MET A 253 -15.56 -14.56 -11.16
C MET A 253 -15.27 -13.77 -12.44
N THR A 254 -16.20 -12.92 -12.85
CA THR A 254 -16.00 -11.96 -13.92
C THR A 254 -14.86 -11.01 -13.56
N LYS A 255 -13.81 -10.96 -14.37
CA LYS A 255 -12.61 -10.17 -14.13
C LYS A 255 -12.88 -8.67 -14.18
N GLN A 256 -12.07 -7.90 -13.44
CA GLN A 256 -12.22 -6.45 -13.26
C GLN A 256 -12.50 -5.71 -14.58
N GLU A 257 -11.67 -5.91 -15.60
CA GLU A 257 -11.77 -5.21 -16.87
C GLU A 257 -13.06 -5.56 -17.63
N VAL A 258 -13.42 -6.85 -17.64
CA VAL A 258 -14.66 -7.36 -18.25
C VAL A 258 -15.86 -6.82 -17.50
N ARG A 259 -15.81 -6.80 -16.18
CA ARG A 259 -16.87 -6.30 -15.30
C ARG A 259 -17.08 -4.79 -15.51
N ALA A 260 -16.00 -4.00 -15.53
CA ALA A 260 -16.08 -2.57 -15.77
C ALA A 260 -16.70 -2.26 -17.14
N ALA A 261 -16.26 -2.98 -18.19
CA ALA A 261 -16.81 -2.80 -19.54
C ALA A 261 -18.29 -3.21 -19.61
N ALA A 262 -18.68 -4.32 -18.98
CA ALA A 262 -20.06 -4.81 -18.95
C ALA A 262 -20.99 -3.81 -18.22
N LEU A 263 -20.57 -3.29 -17.08
CA LEU A 263 -21.33 -2.32 -16.29
C LEU A 263 -21.50 -0.99 -17.04
N ALA A 264 -20.45 -0.52 -17.70
CA ALA A 264 -20.52 0.68 -18.55
C ALA A 264 -21.51 0.50 -19.71
N LYS A 265 -21.54 -0.68 -20.35
CA LYS A 265 -22.48 -1.00 -21.44
C LYS A 265 -23.91 -1.19 -20.94
N LEU A 266 -24.08 -1.76 -19.74
CA LEU A 266 -25.40 -1.97 -19.14
C LEU A 266 -26.10 -0.65 -18.83
N GLY A 267 -25.37 0.40 -18.44
CA GLY A 267 -25.92 1.73 -18.23
C GLY A 267 -27.00 1.75 -17.14
N ALA A 268 -26.68 1.26 -15.94
CA ALA A 268 -27.62 1.09 -14.83
C ALA A 268 -28.15 2.40 -14.21
N ALA A 269 -27.71 3.57 -14.69
CA ALA A 269 -28.14 4.86 -14.17
C ALA A 269 -29.64 5.05 -14.35
N GLY A 270 -30.38 5.32 -13.26
CA GLY A 270 -31.82 5.54 -13.26
C GLY A 270 -32.67 4.24 -13.32
N ALA A 271 -32.07 3.07 -13.38
CA ALA A 271 -32.77 1.80 -13.27
C ALA A 271 -33.33 1.63 -11.85
N LYS A 272 -34.47 0.97 -11.74
CA LYS A 272 -35.12 0.61 -10.45
C LYS A 272 -34.95 -0.86 -10.10
N VAL A 273 -34.91 -1.72 -11.13
CA VAL A 273 -34.77 -3.17 -11.00
C VAL A 273 -33.65 -3.67 -11.91
N LEU A 274 -32.66 -4.33 -11.32
CA LEU A 274 -31.49 -4.87 -12.00
C LEU A 274 -31.33 -6.35 -11.70
N TYR A 275 -30.97 -7.13 -12.72
CA TYR A 275 -30.69 -8.55 -12.55
C TYR A 275 -29.24 -8.86 -12.89
N ASP A 276 -28.68 -9.82 -12.14
CA ASP A 276 -27.41 -10.50 -12.42
C ASP A 276 -27.69 -12.01 -12.51
N VAL A 277 -27.78 -12.53 -13.73
CA VAL A 277 -28.12 -13.94 -13.99
C VAL A 277 -26.85 -14.77 -14.13
N GLY A 278 -26.71 -15.79 -13.29
CA GLY A 278 -25.48 -16.55 -13.14
C GLY A 278 -24.43 -15.74 -12.39
N ALA A 279 -24.81 -15.23 -11.21
CA ALA A 279 -24.05 -14.22 -10.47
C ALA A 279 -22.69 -14.71 -9.94
N GLY A 280 -22.47 -16.02 -9.84
CA GLY A 280 -21.19 -16.61 -9.39
C GLY A 280 -20.77 -16.10 -8.02
N THR A 281 -19.67 -15.36 -7.95
CA THR A 281 -19.20 -14.75 -6.70
C THR A 281 -19.99 -13.50 -6.28
N GLY A 282 -20.91 -13.01 -7.11
CA GLY A 282 -21.68 -11.78 -6.90
C GLY A 282 -20.89 -10.49 -7.16
N SER A 283 -19.75 -10.56 -7.84
CA SER A 283 -18.92 -9.38 -8.08
C SER A 283 -19.63 -8.33 -8.93
N VAL A 284 -20.40 -8.74 -9.96
CA VAL A 284 -21.22 -7.84 -10.77
C VAL A 284 -22.41 -7.33 -9.95
N SER A 285 -23.09 -8.21 -9.22
CA SER A 285 -24.22 -7.84 -8.37
C SER A 285 -23.86 -6.78 -7.33
N VAL A 286 -22.68 -6.90 -6.68
CA VAL A 286 -22.16 -5.92 -5.71
C VAL A 286 -21.95 -4.58 -6.39
N GLU A 287 -21.26 -4.53 -7.53
CA GLU A 287 -21.02 -3.26 -8.22
C GLU A 287 -22.30 -2.61 -8.73
N LEU A 288 -23.27 -3.40 -9.23
CA LEU A 288 -24.61 -2.90 -9.57
C LEU A 288 -25.32 -2.27 -8.37
N SER A 289 -25.26 -2.94 -7.22
CA SER A 289 -25.85 -2.45 -5.96
C SER A 289 -25.22 -1.14 -5.49
N LEU A 290 -23.90 -0.98 -5.65
CA LEU A 290 -23.16 0.22 -5.27
C LEU A 290 -23.43 1.39 -6.23
N MET A 291 -23.48 1.12 -7.54
CA MET A 291 -23.71 2.13 -8.59
C MET A 291 -25.14 2.65 -8.60
N ALA A 292 -26.11 1.76 -8.37
CA ALA A 292 -27.55 2.06 -8.46
C ALA A 292 -28.19 1.95 -7.05
N GLY A 293 -27.69 2.68 -6.08
CA GLY A 293 -28.05 2.55 -4.68
C GLY A 293 -29.54 2.73 -4.32
N GLN A 294 -30.37 3.15 -5.27
CA GLN A 294 -31.85 3.23 -5.14
C GLN A 294 -32.57 2.09 -5.89
N ALA A 295 -31.84 1.27 -6.63
CA ALA A 295 -32.40 0.13 -7.36
C ALA A 295 -32.35 -1.13 -6.51
N ASP A 296 -33.33 -2.02 -6.69
CA ASP A 296 -33.27 -3.40 -6.22
C ASP A 296 -32.44 -4.24 -7.21
N VAL A 297 -31.41 -4.90 -6.72
CA VAL A 297 -30.53 -5.79 -7.49
C VAL A 297 -30.80 -7.23 -7.11
N TYR A 298 -31.17 -8.05 -8.08
CA TYR A 298 -31.43 -9.47 -7.89
C TYR A 298 -30.27 -10.28 -8.47
N ALA A 299 -29.52 -10.97 -7.61
CA ALA A 299 -28.46 -11.91 -7.98
C ALA A 299 -29.07 -13.32 -8.05
N ILE A 300 -29.16 -13.89 -9.24
CA ILE A 300 -29.75 -15.20 -9.48
C ILE A 300 -28.62 -16.23 -9.65
N GLU A 301 -28.58 -17.23 -8.80
CA GLU A 301 -27.54 -18.25 -8.83
C GLU A 301 -28.11 -19.62 -8.38
N CYS A 302 -27.67 -20.69 -9.01
CA CYS A 302 -28.15 -22.04 -8.76
C CYS A 302 -27.15 -22.96 -8.03
N GLU A 303 -25.92 -22.47 -7.76
CA GLU A 303 -24.92 -23.21 -7.01
C GLU A 303 -24.85 -22.71 -5.57
N GLU A 304 -25.04 -23.60 -4.61
CA GLU A 304 -25.13 -23.30 -3.18
C GLU A 304 -23.85 -22.59 -2.69
N LYS A 305 -22.65 -23.08 -3.10
CA LYS A 305 -21.37 -22.47 -2.77
C LYS A 305 -21.22 -21.04 -3.30
N ALA A 306 -21.78 -20.76 -4.48
CA ALA A 306 -21.78 -19.43 -5.07
C ALA A 306 -22.73 -18.50 -4.33
N VAL A 307 -23.92 -18.96 -3.95
CA VAL A 307 -24.88 -18.20 -3.13
C VAL A 307 -24.27 -17.78 -1.78
N GLU A 308 -23.51 -18.65 -1.13
CA GLU A 308 -22.78 -18.30 0.08
C GLU A 308 -21.74 -17.19 -0.15
N LEU A 309 -21.01 -17.24 -1.29
CA LEU A 309 -20.05 -16.20 -1.65
C LEU A 309 -20.72 -14.87 -1.94
N ILE A 310 -21.86 -14.88 -2.64
CA ILE A 310 -22.67 -13.66 -2.87
C ILE A 310 -23.09 -13.06 -1.52
N GLY A 311 -23.55 -13.88 -0.58
CA GLY A 311 -23.92 -13.46 0.77
C GLY A 311 -22.74 -12.75 1.50
N LYS A 312 -21.57 -13.38 1.51
CA LYS A 312 -20.36 -12.84 2.11
C LYS A 312 -19.93 -11.51 1.47
N ASN A 313 -19.98 -11.41 0.14
CA ASN A 313 -19.65 -10.19 -0.57
C ASN A 313 -20.73 -9.11 -0.36
N ARG A 314 -22.00 -9.46 -0.33
CA ARG A 314 -23.10 -8.54 0.03
C ARG A 314 -22.88 -7.90 1.40
N GLU A 315 -22.54 -8.69 2.41
CA GLU A 315 -22.26 -8.23 3.77
C GLU A 315 -21.00 -7.36 3.80
N ARG A 316 -19.91 -7.83 3.17
CA ARG A 316 -18.63 -7.13 3.10
C ARG A 316 -18.78 -5.71 2.56
N PHE A 317 -19.56 -5.51 1.49
CA PHE A 317 -19.74 -4.21 0.84
C PHE A 317 -20.98 -3.46 1.34
N GLY A 318 -21.72 -3.98 2.31
CA GLY A 318 -22.91 -3.33 2.87
C GLY A 318 -24.02 -3.11 1.84
N CYS A 319 -24.23 -4.05 0.93
CA CYS A 319 -25.18 -3.96 -0.18
C CYS A 319 -26.61 -4.36 0.28
N GLY A 320 -27.30 -3.44 0.99
CA GLY A 320 -28.64 -3.69 1.54
C GLY A 320 -29.73 -3.90 0.49
N ASN A 321 -29.55 -3.34 -0.71
CA ASN A 321 -30.45 -3.46 -1.87
C ASN A 321 -30.13 -4.63 -2.80
N LEU A 322 -29.22 -5.54 -2.41
CA LEU A 322 -28.88 -6.75 -3.15
C LEU A 322 -29.66 -7.94 -2.58
N HIS A 323 -30.51 -8.55 -3.41
CA HIS A 323 -31.33 -9.71 -3.10
C HIS A 323 -30.74 -10.95 -3.76
N VAL A 324 -30.44 -11.97 -2.96
CA VAL A 324 -29.88 -13.24 -3.45
C VAL A 324 -30.99 -14.23 -3.70
N ILE A 325 -31.13 -14.72 -4.94
CA ILE A 325 -32.14 -15.65 -5.38
C ILE A 325 -31.49 -16.99 -5.72
N PHE A 326 -31.72 -17.96 -4.87
CA PHE A 326 -31.26 -19.31 -5.14
C PHE A 326 -32.21 -20.00 -6.12
N GLY A 327 -31.75 -20.32 -7.31
CA GLY A 327 -32.52 -20.97 -8.35
C GLY A 327 -31.90 -20.89 -9.72
N LYS A 328 -32.43 -21.67 -10.65
CA LYS A 328 -31.99 -21.71 -12.03
C LYS A 328 -32.88 -20.81 -12.89
N ALA A 329 -32.30 -19.94 -13.68
CA ALA A 329 -33.01 -19.18 -14.71
C ALA A 329 -33.42 -20.12 -15.91
N PRO A 330 -34.58 -19.91 -16.55
CA PRO A 330 -35.51 -18.78 -16.36
C PRO A 330 -36.47 -18.90 -15.16
N GLN A 331 -36.73 -20.09 -14.60
CA GLN A 331 -37.77 -20.33 -13.59
C GLN A 331 -37.61 -19.41 -12.36
N ALA A 332 -36.37 -19.16 -11.93
CA ALA A 332 -36.08 -18.28 -10.80
C ALA A 332 -36.46 -16.83 -11.08
N LEU A 333 -36.71 -16.45 -12.33
CA LEU A 333 -37.09 -15.09 -12.72
C LEU A 333 -38.60 -14.84 -12.61
N ASP A 334 -39.45 -15.90 -12.61
CA ASP A 334 -40.88 -15.77 -12.77
C ASP A 334 -41.56 -14.87 -11.75
N SER A 335 -41.14 -14.97 -10.47
CA SER A 335 -41.71 -14.21 -9.36
C SER A 335 -41.11 -12.84 -9.18
N LEU A 336 -40.07 -12.49 -9.91
CA LEU A 336 -39.32 -11.22 -9.75
C LEU A 336 -40.01 -10.08 -10.54
N PRO A 337 -39.88 -8.83 -10.08
CA PRO A 337 -40.39 -7.66 -10.81
C PRO A 337 -39.73 -7.48 -12.15
N ALA A 338 -40.38 -6.83 -13.12
CA ALA A 338 -39.82 -6.59 -14.44
C ALA A 338 -38.51 -5.81 -14.38
N PRO A 339 -37.42 -6.31 -14.99
CA PRO A 339 -36.11 -5.63 -14.88
C PRO A 339 -35.95 -4.50 -15.90
N ASP A 340 -35.28 -3.42 -15.52
CA ASP A 340 -34.85 -2.34 -16.42
C ASP A 340 -33.57 -2.69 -17.16
N ALA A 341 -32.69 -3.42 -16.51
CA ALA A 341 -31.45 -3.90 -17.11
C ALA A 341 -30.99 -5.23 -16.48
N VAL A 342 -30.37 -6.07 -17.31
CA VAL A 342 -29.95 -7.43 -16.94
C VAL A 342 -28.53 -7.71 -17.43
N PHE A 343 -27.68 -8.13 -16.52
CA PHE A 343 -26.41 -8.75 -16.84
C PHE A 343 -26.56 -10.26 -16.83
N ILE A 344 -26.03 -10.94 -17.85
CA ILE A 344 -26.05 -12.39 -17.98
C ILE A 344 -24.60 -12.89 -18.06
N GLY A 345 -24.12 -13.46 -16.94
CA GLY A 345 -22.78 -14.02 -16.80
C GLY A 345 -22.70 -15.53 -17.03
N GLY A 346 -23.81 -16.24 -16.82
CA GLY A 346 -23.90 -17.68 -16.99
C GLY A 346 -25.32 -18.14 -17.22
N THR A 347 -25.54 -19.03 -18.21
CA THR A 347 -26.89 -19.47 -18.64
C THR A 347 -27.11 -20.96 -18.49
N LYS A 348 -26.03 -21.72 -18.31
CA LYS A 348 -26.11 -23.22 -18.36
C LYS A 348 -26.92 -23.76 -19.52
N GLY A 349 -26.80 -23.10 -20.70
CA GLY A 349 -27.44 -23.51 -21.94
C GLY A 349 -28.86 -23.00 -22.17
N ASN A 350 -29.47 -22.23 -21.24
CA ASN A 350 -30.85 -21.78 -21.33
C ASN A 350 -30.98 -20.31 -21.79
N LEU A 351 -30.03 -19.81 -22.55
CA LEU A 351 -30.03 -18.38 -22.95
C LEU A 351 -31.32 -17.98 -23.73
N PRO A 352 -31.80 -18.77 -24.72
CA PRO A 352 -33.02 -18.41 -25.47
C PRO A 352 -34.25 -18.23 -24.57
N GLU A 353 -34.47 -19.19 -23.64
CA GLU A 353 -35.59 -19.14 -22.71
C GLU A 353 -35.48 -18.01 -21.70
N ILE A 354 -34.27 -17.69 -21.26
CA ILE A 354 -34.00 -16.53 -20.40
C ILE A 354 -34.37 -15.24 -21.12
N LEU A 355 -33.88 -15.06 -22.36
CA LEU A 355 -34.19 -13.88 -23.17
C LEU A 355 -35.70 -13.74 -23.42
N SER A 356 -36.41 -14.85 -23.77
CA SER A 356 -37.84 -14.84 -23.94
C SER A 356 -38.59 -14.35 -22.70
N ASN A 357 -38.23 -14.89 -21.50
CA ASN A 357 -38.83 -14.47 -20.24
C ASN A 357 -38.54 -12.97 -19.93
N LEU A 358 -37.34 -12.50 -20.20
CA LEU A 358 -36.97 -11.11 -19.96
C LEU A 358 -37.71 -10.14 -20.86
N PHE A 359 -37.85 -10.44 -22.16
CA PHE A 359 -38.58 -9.62 -23.10
C PHE A 359 -40.10 -9.64 -22.89
N GLU A 360 -40.67 -10.77 -22.41
CA GLU A 360 -42.05 -10.83 -21.97
C GLU A 360 -42.31 -9.91 -20.76
N LYS A 361 -41.37 -9.85 -19.79
CA LYS A 361 -41.49 -8.98 -18.63
C LYS A 361 -41.30 -7.49 -18.96
N ASN A 362 -40.33 -7.19 -19.82
CA ASN A 362 -40.02 -5.82 -20.25
C ASN A 362 -39.44 -5.83 -21.67
N PRO A 363 -40.23 -5.49 -22.70
CA PRO A 363 -39.72 -5.43 -24.08
C PRO A 363 -38.60 -4.40 -24.32
N SER A 364 -38.44 -3.45 -23.41
CA SER A 364 -37.42 -2.38 -23.48
C SER A 364 -36.21 -2.67 -22.56
N VAL A 365 -36.10 -3.89 -22.02
CA VAL A 365 -35.02 -4.25 -21.12
C VAL A 365 -33.65 -4.15 -21.81
N ARG A 366 -32.69 -3.56 -21.11
CA ARG A 366 -31.28 -3.55 -21.58
C ARG A 366 -30.57 -4.80 -21.10
N ILE A 367 -29.93 -5.51 -22.02
CA ILE A 367 -29.26 -6.78 -21.70
C ILE A 367 -27.80 -6.69 -22.11
N VAL A 368 -26.93 -7.12 -21.22
CA VAL A 368 -25.50 -7.38 -21.49
C VAL A 368 -25.22 -8.84 -21.22
N VAL A 369 -24.73 -9.54 -22.22
CA VAL A 369 -24.32 -10.95 -22.10
C VAL A 369 -22.82 -11.03 -22.19
N THR A 370 -22.18 -11.75 -21.28
CA THR A 370 -20.77 -12.13 -21.38
C THR A 370 -20.66 -13.58 -21.83
N ALA A 371 -19.81 -13.84 -22.82
CA ALA A 371 -19.55 -15.16 -23.35
C ALA A 371 -18.05 -15.48 -23.26
N ILE A 372 -17.70 -16.59 -22.62
CA ILE A 372 -16.34 -17.13 -22.55
C ILE A 372 -16.10 -18.07 -23.74
N LEU A 373 -17.15 -18.78 -24.16
CA LEU A 373 -17.10 -19.72 -25.28
C LEU A 373 -17.71 -19.09 -26.54
N LEU A 374 -17.12 -19.39 -27.68
CA LEU A 374 -17.62 -18.91 -28.98
C LEU A 374 -19.04 -19.40 -29.26
N GLU A 375 -19.36 -20.64 -28.85
CA GLU A 375 -20.71 -21.22 -28.94
C GLU A 375 -21.75 -20.38 -28.19
N THR A 376 -21.42 -19.89 -26.98
CA THR A 376 -22.33 -19.01 -26.22
C THR A 376 -22.51 -17.66 -26.93
N ALA A 377 -21.47 -17.13 -27.54
CA ALA A 377 -21.56 -15.89 -28.30
C ALA A 377 -22.42 -16.05 -29.56
N LEU A 378 -22.28 -17.14 -30.31
CA LEU A 378 -23.10 -17.46 -31.47
C LEU A 378 -24.57 -17.66 -31.05
N GLN A 379 -24.82 -18.43 -30.01
CA GLN A 379 -26.18 -18.63 -29.48
C GLN A 379 -26.84 -17.33 -29.04
N ALA A 380 -26.05 -16.39 -28.47
CA ALA A 380 -26.57 -15.07 -28.10
C ALA A 380 -26.98 -14.27 -29.34
N CYS A 381 -26.15 -14.26 -30.41
CA CYS A 381 -26.47 -13.57 -31.66
C CYS A 381 -27.73 -14.15 -32.34
N GLU A 382 -27.79 -15.48 -32.49
CA GLU A 382 -28.93 -16.16 -33.09
C GLU A 382 -30.23 -15.92 -32.29
N SER A 383 -30.16 -15.98 -30.95
CA SER A 383 -31.33 -15.74 -30.10
C SER A 383 -31.81 -14.28 -30.18
N LEU A 384 -30.91 -13.31 -30.30
CA LEU A 384 -31.27 -11.90 -30.37
C LEU A 384 -31.89 -11.53 -31.76
N GLU A 385 -31.46 -12.18 -32.84
CA GLU A 385 -32.06 -11.98 -34.15
C GLU A 385 -33.57 -12.26 -34.17
N ALA A 386 -34.02 -13.24 -33.34
CA ALA A 386 -35.45 -13.58 -33.24
C ALA A 386 -36.31 -12.47 -32.60
N PHE A 387 -35.69 -11.50 -31.88
CA PHE A 387 -36.37 -10.39 -31.22
C PHE A 387 -36.20 -9.04 -31.93
N THR A 388 -35.41 -8.98 -33.03
CA THR A 388 -35.15 -7.76 -33.80
C THR A 388 -35.95 -7.66 -35.09
N SER A 389 -36.79 -8.66 -35.37
CA SER A 389 -37.68 -8.72 -36.60
C SER A 389 -39.08 -8.18 -36.35
#